data_f7fb9c79e2a62fcdce3ceb8b43862cd3
#
_entry.id   f7fb9c79e2a62fcdce3ceb8b43862cd3
#
_cell.length_a   1.000
_cell.length_b   1.000
_cell.length_c   1.000
_cell.angle_alpha   90.00
_cell.angle_beta   90.00
_cell.angle_gamma   90.00
#
_symmetry.space_group_name_H-M   'P 1'
#
loop_
_entity.id
_entity.type
_entity.pdbx_description
1 polymer ?
#
loop_
_entity_poly.entity_id
_entity_poly.type
_entity_poly.pdbx_seq_one_letter_code
_entity_poly.pdbx_strand_id
1 'polypeptide(L)'
;MSIGQTLAEARETAGLTVEDVAAATRIRRMLVVGIEGDDFSACGGDFYARGHVRTLARTVGIDARPLLAEFDARRSGAVPRRASDVFESETAARPERRGPNWSAAMAVALLVVVVYGVAQVFVG
;
A
#
# COMPACT_ATOMS: atom_id res chain seq x y z
N MET A 1 -20.93 -7.65 7.32
CA MET A 1 -20.23 -6.67 8.16
C MET A 1 -19.60 -5.62 7.28
N SER A 2 -19.73 -4.35 7.65
CA SER A 2 -19.15 -3.25 6.87
C SER A 2 -17.64 -3.13 7.07
N ILE A 3 -16.97 -2.36 6.21
CA ILE A 3 -15.55 -2.08 6.34
C ILE A 3 -15.24 -1.46 7.69
N GLY A 4 -15.99 -0.45 8.09
CA GLY A 4 -15.80 0.24 9.36
C GLY A 4 -16.03 -0.68 10.56
N GLN A 5 -17.06 -1.49 10.53
CA GLN A 5 -17.33 -2.46 11.59
C GLN A 5 -16.22 -3.49 11.72
N THR A 6 -15.71 -3.98 10.61
CA THR A 6 -14.59 -4.93 10.59
C THR A 6 -13.35 -4.32 11.23
N LEU A 7 -13.03 -3.08 10.89
CA LEU A 7 -11.88 -2.38 11.46
C LEU A 7 -12.08 -2.11 12.95
N ALA A 8 -13.26 -1.68 13.36
CA ALA A 8 -13.57 -1.40 14.76
C ALA A 8 -13.46 -2.65 15.63
N GLU A 9 -14.02 -3.77 15.16
CA GLU A 9 -13.93 -5.05 15.90
C GLU A 9 -12.50 -5.55 15.98
N ALA A 10 -11.74 -5.45 14.89
CA ALA A 10 -10.35 -5.86 14.89
C ALA A 10 -9.51 -5.01 15.85
N ARG A 11 -9.78 -3.70 15.90
CA ARG A 11 -9.14 -2.79 16.83
C ARG A 11 -9.43 -3.20 18.28
N GLU A 12 -10.68 -3.44 18.60
CA GLU A 12 -11.10 -3.85 19.95
C GLU A 12 -10.49 -5.19 20.33
N THR A 13 -10.49 -6.14 19.40
CA THR A 13 -9.87 -7.46 19.63
C THR A 13 -8.37 -7.33 19.89
N ALA A 14 -7.71 -6.39 19.22
CA ALA A 14 -6.30 -6.12 19.45
C ALA A 14 -6.02 -5.35 20.75
N GLY A 15 -7.06 -4.92 21.46
CA GLY A 15 -6.93 -4.16 22.71
C GLY A 15 -6.49 -2.71 22.51
N LEU A 16 -6.71 -2.17 21.31
CA LEU A 16 -6.30 -0.81 20.96
C LEU A 16 -7.48 0.17 21.07
N THR A 17 -7.19 1.38 21.54
CA THR A 17 -8.15 2.47 21.52
C THR A 17 -8.06 3.21 20.17
N VAL A 18 -9.05 4.06 19.89
CA VAL A 18 -9.00 4.94 18.70
C VAL A 18 -7.78 5.85 18.78
N GLU A 19 -7.45 6.35 19.96
CA GLU A 19 -6.28 7.19 20.20
C GLU A 19 -4.98 6.45 19.90
N ASP A 20 -4.87 5.18 20.30
CA ASP A 20 -3.70 4.34 20.02
C ASP A 20 -3.48 4.19 18.52
N VAL A 21 -4.55 3.89 17.78
CA VAL A 21 -4.50 3.71 16.33
C VAL A 21 -4.18 5.03 15.63
N ALA A 22 -4.79 6.12 16.06
CA ALA A 22 -4.52 7.45 15.51
C ALA A 22 -3.05 7.83 15.70
N ALA A 23 -2.50 7.59 16.89
CA ALA A 23 -1.09 7.86 17.16
C ALA A 23 -0.14 7.00 16.32
N ALA A 24 -0.44 5.71 16.20
CA ALA A 24 0.39 4.77 15.44
C ALA A 24 0.39 5.05 13.94
N THR A 25 -0.74 5.47 13.39
CA THR A 25 -0.91 5.70 11.96
C THR A 25 -0.70 7.15 11.54
N ARG A 26 -0.67 8.07 12.49
CA ARG A 26 -0.69 9.52 12.26
C ARG A 26 -1.93 9.98 11.49
N ILE A 27 -2.99 9.22 11.55
CA ILE A 27 -4.30 9.59 11.02
C ILE A 27 -5.06 10.31 12.15
N ARG A 28 -5.72 11.40 11.83
CA ARG A 28 -6.48 12.15 12.82
C ARG A 28 -7.55 11.28 13.46
N ARG A 29 -7.71 11.41 14.77
CA ARG A 29 -8.72 10.66 15.53
C ARG A 29 -10.11 10.72 14.88
N MET A 30 -10.53 11.90 14.46
CA MET A 30 -11.85 12.08 13.83
C MET A 30 -11.98 11.31 12.51
N LEU A 31 -10.89 11.16 11.75
CA LEU A 31 -10.89 10.34 10.56
C LEU A 31 -11.03 8.86 10.90
N VAL A 32 -10.36 8.39 11.93
CA VAL A 32 -10.48 6.99 12.39
C VAL A 32 -11.92 6.71 12.82
N VAL A 33 -12.50 7.59 13.61
CA VAL A 33 -13.90 7.47 14.06
C VAL A 33 -14.85 7.45 12.86
N GLY A 34 -14.64 8.34 11.90
CA GLY A 34 -15.45 8.39 10.68
C GLY A 34 -15.37 7.10 9.88
N ILE A 35 -14.16 6.59 9.66
CA ILE A 35 -13.95 5.36 8.89
C ILE A 35 -14.60 4.16 9.59
N GLU A 36 -14.49 4.06 10.91
CA GLU A 36 -15.15 2.98 11.66
C GLU A 36 -16.68 3.08 11.60
N GLY A 37 -17.22 4.28 11.38
CA GLY A 37 -18.64 4.51 11.11
C GLY A 37 -19.02 4.47 9.63
N ASP A 38 -18.14 3.97 8.77
CA ASP A 38 -18.33 3.92 7.31
C ASP A 38 -18.50 5.29 6.66
N ASP A 39 -18.01 6.33 7.28
CA ASP A 39 -17.99 7.69 6.73
C ASP A 39 -16.60 8.03 6.24
N PHE A 40 -16.44 8.04 4.92
CA PHE A 40 -15.17 8.33 4.26
C PHE A 40 -15.09 9.77 3.72
N SER A 41 -16.08 10.60 4.03
CA SER A 41 -16.19 11.94 3.45
C SER A 41 -15.03 12.86 3.83
N ALA A 42 -14.49 12.69 5.04
CA ALA A 42 -13.40 13.52 5.54
C ALA A 42 -12.01 13.06 5.09
N CYS A 43 -11.91 11.95 4.35
CA CYS A 43 -10.61 11.39 3.94
C CYS A 43 -9.94 12.16 2.80
N GLY A 44 -10.63 13.06 2.15
CA GLY A 44 -10.06 13.87 1.07
C GLY A 44 -10.12 13.21 -0.31
N GLY A 45 -10.93 12.19 -0.48
CA GLY A 45 -11.14 11.48 -1.73
C GLY A 45 -10.92 9.98 -1.61
N ASP A 46 -11.38 9.26 -2.62
CA ASP A 46 -11.35 7.78 -2.62
C ASP A 46 -9.94 7.21 -2.54
N PHE A 47 -9.00 7.86 -3.19
CA PHE A 47 -7.61 7.42 -3.17
C PHE A 47 -7.05 7.44 -1.75
N TYR A 48 -7.28 8.53 -1.03
CA TYR A 48 -6.82 8.65 0.36
C TYR A 48 -7.59 7.74 1.31
N ALA A 49 -8.90 7.63 1.11
CA ALA A 49 -9.73 6.72 1.91
C ALA A 49 -9.24 5.28 1.79
N ARG A 50 -8.94 4.84 0.58
CA ARG A 50 -8.41 3.51 0.32
C ARG A 50 -7.08 3.28 1.04
N GLY A 51 -6.19 4.27 1.00
CA GLY A 51 -4.91 4.23 1.71
C GLY A 51 -5.07 4.18 3.23
N HIS A 52 -6.01 4.94 3.76
CA HIS A 52 -6.31 4.91 5.20
C HIS A 52 -6.85 3.55 5.65
N VAL A 53 -7.76 2.96 4.89
CA VAL A 53 -8.29 1.61 5.19
C VAL A 53 -7.15 0.60 5.23
N ARG A 54 -6.24 0.64 4.28
CA ARG A 54 -5.07 -0.24 4.25
C ARG A 54 -4.19 -0.07 5.49
N THR A 55 -3.89 1.16 5.84
CA THR A 55 -3.04 1.47 7.00
C THR A 55 -3.69 1.03 8.30
N LEU A 56 -4.99 1.29 8.46
CA LEU A 56 -5.74 0.89 9.65
C LEU A 56 -5.80 -0.64 9.76
N ALA A 57 -6.06 -1.34 8.68
CA ALA A 57 -6.10 -2.80 8.67
C ALA A 57 -4.77 -3.40 9.13
N ARG A 58 -3.66 -2.89 8.64
CA ARG A 58 -2.33 -3.33 9.06
C ARG A 58 -2.08 -3.07 10.55
N THR A 59 -2.49 -1.92 11.02
CA THR A 59 -2.27 -1.52 12.42
C THR A 59 -3.06 -2.40 13.38
N VAL A 60 -4.28 -2.77 13.02
CA VAL A 60 -5.11 -3.66 13.85
C VAL A 60 -4.86 -5.15 13.58
N GLY A 61 -3.97 -5.47 12.66
CA GLY A 61 -3.50 -6.83 12.45
C GLY A 61 -4.37 -7.71 11.57
N ILE A 62 -5.13 -7.12 10.65
CA ILE A 62 -5.96 -7.88 9.71
C ILE A 62 -5.51 -7.67 8.28
N ASP A 63 -5.91 -8.58 7.39
CA ASP A 63 -5.62 -8.47 5.97
C ASP A 63 -6.46 -7.35 5.34
N ALA A 64 -5.78 -6.40 4.72
CA ALA A 64 -6.44 -5.27 4.07
C ALA A 64 -7.13 -5.64 2.75
N ARG A 65 -6.71 -6.71 2.08
CA ARG A 65 -7.19 -7.07 0.75
C ARG A 65 -8.71 -7.24 0.65
N PRO A 66 -9.37 -7.99 1.55
CA PRO A 66 -10.83 -8.11 1.50
C PRO A 66 -11.54 -6.77 1.70
N LEU A 67 -11.03 -5.93 2.59
CA LEU A 67 -11.59 -4.61 2.85
C LEU A 67 -11.45 -3.68 1.65
N LEU A 68 -10.29 -3.71 1.00
CA LEU A 68 -10.05 -2.91 -0.19
C LEU A 68 -10.91 -3.38 -1.36
N ALA A 69 -11.11 -4.69 -1.51
CA ALA A 69 -12.00 -5.24 -2.53
C ALA A 69 -13.44 -4.79 -2.30
N GLU A 70 -13.91 -4.79 -1.07
CA GLU A 70 -15.25 -4.32 -0.72
C GLU A 70 -15.38 -2.81 -0.96
N PHE A 71 -14.37 -2.04 -0.59
CA PHE A 71 -14.35 -0.60 -0.83
C PHE A 71 -14.44 -0.29 -2.33
N ASP A 72 -13.63 -0.96 -3.13
CA ASP A 72 -13.60 -0.78 -4.58
C ASP A 72 -14.95 -1.21 -5.21
N ALA A 73 -15.56 -2.28 -4.74
CA ALA A 73 -16.85 -2.75 -5.20
C ALA A 73 -17.97 -1.73 -4.93
N ARG A 74 -17.97 -1.12 -3.76
CA ARG A 74 -18.95 -0.07 -3.41
C ARG A 74 -18.80 1.16 -4.29
N ARG A 75 -17.57 1.55 -4.58
CA ARG A 75 -17.29 2.69 -5.43
C ARG A 75 -17.62 2.41 -6.89
N SER A 76 -17.32 1.21 -7.37
CA SER A 76 -17.66 0.76 -8.72
C SER A 76 -19.16 0.69 -8.94
N GLY A 77 -19.94 0.37 -7.91
CA GLY A 77 -21.40 0.36 -7.97
C GLY A 77 -21.99 1.75 -8.20
N ALA A 78 -21.30 2.80 -7.75
CA ALA A 78 -21.73 4.19 -7.92
C ALA A 78 -21.34 4.75 -9.29
N VAL A 79 -20.15 4.37 -9.80
CA VAL A 79 -19.65 4.78 -11.10
C VAL A 79 -19.09 3.54 -11.78
N PRO A 80 -19.72 3.08 -12.89
CA PRO A 80 -19.20 1.90 -13.58
C PRO A 80 -17.82 2.20 -14.14
N ARG A 81 -16.82 1.71 -13.47
CA ARG A 81 -15.46 1.72 -13.98
C ARG A 81 -15.26 0.50 -14.85
N ARG A 82 -14.73 0.72 -16.01
CA ARG A 82 -14.36 -0.36 -16.89
C ARG A 82 -13.21 -1.14 -16.27
N ALA A 83 -13.32 -2.46 -16.29
CA ALA A 83 -12.27 -3.34 -15.81
C ALA A 83 -10.92 -3.06 -16.49
N SER A 84 -10.95 -2.63 -17.75
CA SER A 84 -9.76 -2.25 -18.51
C SER A 84 -8.98 -1.09 -17.90
N ASP A 85 -9.66 -0.10 -17.33
CA ASP A 85 -9.00 1.05 -16.71
C ASP A 85 -8.23 0.63 -15.45
N VAL A 86 -8.76 -0.30 -14.70
CA VAL A 86 -8.11 -0.85 -13.51
C VAL A 86 -6.88 -1.67 -13.90
N PHE A 87 -7.01 -2.50 -14.93
CA PHE A 87 -5.90 -3.31 -15.42
C PHE A 87 -4.77 -2.47 -16.00
N GLU A 88 -5.09 -1.42 -16.74
CA GLU A 88 -4.09 -0.52 -17.29
C GLU A 88 -3.30 0.17 -16.19
N SER A 89 -3.97 0.63 -15.15
CA SER A 89 -3.33 1.27 -14.00
C SER A 89 -2.38 0.32 -13.28
N GLU A 90 -2.80 -0.92 -13.06
CA GLU A 90 -1.96 -1.92 -12.42
C GLU A 90 -0.78 -2.32 -13.29
N THR A 91 -1.00 -2.50 -14.57
CA THR A 91 0.05 -2.86 -15.52
C THR A 91 1.07 -1.73 -15.65
N ALA A 92 0.63 -0.49 -15.68
CA ALA A 92 1.52 0.67 -15.73
C ALA A 92 2.36 0.83 -14.46
N ALA A 93 1.80 0.50 -13.30
CA ALA A 93 2.51 0.60 -12.04
C ALA A 93 3.57 -0.47 -11.84
N ARG A 94 3.36 -1.66 -12.39
CA ARG A 94 4.28 -2.79 -12.23
C ARG A 94 5.68 -2.57 -12.78
N PRO A 95 5.87 -2.05 -14.00
CA PRO A 95 7.21 -1.79 -14.53
C PRO A 95 8.01 -0.81 -13.69
N GLU A 96 7.34 0.18 -13.10
CA GLU A 96 7.98 1.16 -12.25
C GLU A 96 8.50 0.59 -10.95
N ARG A 97 7.82 -0.43 -10.42
CA ARG A 97 8.21 -1.08 -9.17
C ARG A 97 9.45 -1.94 -9.28
N ARG A 98 9.78 -2.36 -10.48
CA ARG A 98 10.99 -3.16 -10.70
C ARG A 98 12.25 -2.39 -10.46
N GLY A 99 12.20 -1.06 -10.55
CA GLY A 99 13.36 -0.23 -10.40
C GLY A 99 14.50 -0.61 -11.35
N PRO A 100 15.58 0.12 -11.37
CA PRO A 100 16.77 -0.30 -12.10
C PRO A 100 17.29 -1.61 -11.50
N ASN A 101 17.75 -2.52 -12.34
CA ASN A 101 18.36 -3.77 -11.92
C ASN A 101 19.73 -3.48 -11.29
N TRP A 102 19.71 -3.06 -10.05
CA TRP A 102 20.92 -2.72 -9.31
C TRP A 102 21.86 -3.91 -9.19
N SER A 103 21.30 -5.11 -9.02
CA SER A 103 22.09 -6.32 -8.96
C SER A 103 22.83 -6.60 -10.26
N ALA A 104 22.18 -6.37 -11.42
CA ALA A 104 22.82 -6.50 -12.72
C ALA A 104 23.89 -5.42 -12.94
N ALA A 105 23.59 -4.17 -12.55
CA ALA A 105 24.55 -3.07 -12.64
C ALA A 105 25.77 -3.31 -11.75
N MET A 106 25.56 -3.82 -10.54
CA MET A 106 26.63 -4.18 -9.62
C MET A 106 27.49 -5.32 -10.17
N ALA A 107 26.86 -6.33 -10.76
CA ALA A 107 27.57 -7.46 -11.36
C ALA A 107 28.47 -7.02 -12.51
N VAL A 108 27.95 -6.14 -13.38
CA VAL A 108 28.72 -5.59 -14.49
C VAL A 108 29.89 -4.74 -14.00
N ALA A 109 29.66 -3.88 -13.03
CA ALA A 109 30.71 -3.04 -12.44
C ALA A 109 31.83 -3.89 -11.82
N LEU A 110 31.47 -4.94 -11.11
CA LEU A 110 32.40 -5.84 -10.49
C LEU A 110 33.22 -6.60 -11.55
N LEU A 111 32.58 -7.06 -12.61
CA LEU A 111 33.23 -7.73 -13.72
C LEU A 111 34.26 -6.82 -14.39
N VAL A 112 33.90 -5.56 -14.61
CA VAL A 112 34.82 -4.57 -15.19
C VAL A 112 36.04 -4.36 -14.29
N VAL A 113 35.84 -4.25 -12.99
CA VAL A 113 36.92 -4.11 -12.04
C VAL A 113 37.86 -5.31 -12.04
N VAL A 114 37.29 -6.51 -12.07
CA VAL A 114 38.07 -7.76 -12.12
C VAL A 114 38.88 -7.85 -13.41
N VAL A 115 38.24 -7.58 -14.55
CA VAL A 115 38.93 -7.59 -15.85
C VAL A 115 40.07 -6.57 -15.90
N TYR A 116 39.82 -5.37 -15.39
CA TYR A 116 40.83 -4.32 -15.32
C TYR A 116 42.00 -4.73 -14.41
N GLY A 117 41.69 -5.28 -13.23
CA GLY A 117 42.72 -5.75 -12.31
C GLY A 117 43.58 -6.87 -12.88
N VAL A 118 42.95 -7.84 -13.56
CA VAL A 118 43.68 -8.92 -14.24
C VAL A 118 44.56 -8.37 -15.37
N ALA A 119 44.02 -7.45 -16.15
CA ALA A 119 44.79 -6.80 -17.23
C ALA A 119 46.02 -6.09 -16.68
N GLN A 120 45.92 -5.40 -15.56
CA GLN A 120 47.05 -4.72 -14.93
C GLN A 120 48.13 -5.71 -14.45
N VAL A 121 47.71 -6.85 -13.94
CA VAL A 121 48.65 -7.90 -13.52
C VAL A 121 49.41 -8.50 -14.70
N PHE A 122 48.74 -8.73 -15.82
CA PHE A 122 49.38 -9.29 -17.01
C PHE A 122 50.19 -8.28 -17.82
N VAL A 123 49.80 -7.01 -17.80
CA VAL A 123 50.48 -5.93 -18.52
C VAL A 123 51.60 -5.29 -17.68
N GLY A 124 51.40 -5.32 -16.38
CA GLY A 124 52.40 -4.84 -15.43
C GLY A 124 53.42 -5.91 -15.11
#